data_86b6990e9ab2171d7d1970d0a9c3c94d
#
_entry.id   86b6990e9ab2171d7d1970d0a9c3c94d
#
_cell.length_a   1.000
_cell.length_b   1.000
_cell.length_c   1.000
_cell.angle_alpha   90.00
_cell.angle_beta   90.00
_cell.angle_gamma   90.00
#
_symmetry.space_group_name_H-M   'P 1'
#
loop_
_entity.id
_entity.type
_entity.pdbx_description
1 polymer ?
#
loop_
_entity_poly.entity_id
_entity_poly.type
_entity_poly.pdbx_seq_one_letter_code
_entity_poly.pdbx_strand_id
1 'polypeptide(L)'
;MNWSRLASAVVGLLISASCALGQASLSDMASRIDLSDADRAEITKQVDRYTAMIATGTPANVRDGREALTKPFEADKVTVPFRVEAGRQLVEALKPLTTSSNELVAVNTLRIAGEVATTNSMALLIDGLKDPRPPVRMGAAYALTRLFAQARRSAPAISAGDTASALKALETFIAAERDARLIDTAISAMVLAAKAPGGIAAPDRMARAIVEKARGKGAEADTLTITSRAVREMRDVLIGSDGKAPPGTARAAAEVAGQLIVAIKSQLTTADKEALITAAGSAETTLTIASTTLAGPDIAAMKLALADKVRAADQDGLSKQAERVLAVLKSEPFNIK
;
A
#
# COMPACT_ATOMS: atom_id res chain seq x y z
N MET A 1 -38.16 62.10 -29.59
CA MET A 1 -37.80 60.83 -28.94
C MET A 1 -36.80 60.11 -29.86
N ASN A 2 -35.55 59.98 -29.40
CA ASN A 2 -34.43 59.49 -30.22
C ASN A 2 -34.35 57.96 -30.21
N TRP A 3 -34.71 57.32 -31.26
CA TRP A 3 -34.68 55.85 -31.50
C TRP A 3 -33.24 55.26 -31.59
N SER A 4 -32.23 56.11 -31.71
CA SER A 4 -30.83 55.69 -31.83
C SER A 4 -30.17 55.21 -30.54
N ARG A 5 -30.78 55.41 -29.34
CA ARG A 5 -30.23 54.97 -28.06
C ARG A 5 -30.69 53.58 -27.58
N LEU A 6 -31.72 53.03 -28.22
CA LEU A 6 -32.25 51.70 -27.90
C LEU A 6 -31.52 50.54 -28.62
N ALA A 7 -30.92 50.82 -29.76
CA ALA A 7 -30.21 49.81 -30.53
C ALA A 7 -28.84 49.44 -29.93
N SER A 8 -28.18 50.34 -29.20
CA SER A 8 -26.85 50.05 -28.57
C SER A 8 -26.92 49.24 -27.26
N ALA A 9 -28.06 49.20 -26.60
CA ALA A 9 -28.24 48.46 -25.35
C ALA A 9 -28.51 46.95 -25.56
N VAL A 10 -29.04 46.59 -26.73
CA VAL A 10 -29.42 45.20 -27.02
C VAL A 10 -28.18 44.39 -27.52
N VAL A 11 -27.24 45.03 -28.20
CA VAL A 11 -26.03 44.38 -28.70
C VAL A 11 -25.06 44.08 -27.53
N GLY A 12 -25.03 44.91 -26.47
CA GLY A 12 -24.19 44.70 -25.31
C GLY A 12 -24.64 43.53 -24.42
N LEU A 13 -25.91 43.11 -24.43
CA LEU A 13 -26.46 42.04 -23.61
C LEU A 13 -26.31 40.64 -24.25
N LEU A 14 -26.08 40.58 -25.57
CA LEU A 14 -25.92 39.31 -26.28
C LEU A 14 -24.47 38.79 -26.26
N ILE A 15 -23.49 39.66 -25.96
CA ILE A 15 -22.06 39.25 -25.87
C ILE A 15 -21.72 38.71 -24.45
N SER A 16 -22.52 39.05 -23.42
CA SER A 16 -22.27 38.61 -22.04
C SER A 16 -22.87 37.21 -21.71
N ALA A 17 -23.69 36.67 -22.58
CA ALA A 17 -24.38 35.37 -22.35
C ALA A 17 -23.58 34.16 -22.90
N SER A 18 -22.47 34.40 -23.60
CA SER A 18 -21.73 33.33 -24.31
C SER A 18 -20.58 32.73 -23.50
N CYS A 19 -20.32 33.17 -22.26
CA CYS A 19 -19.21 32.68 -21.44
C CYS A 19 -19.60 31.85 -20.23
N ALA A 20 -20.87 31.45 -20.11
CA ALA A 20 -21.34 30.61 -19.01
C ALA A 20 -21.75 29.20 -19.48
N LEU A 21 -21.11 28.65 -20.51
CA LEU A 21 -21.00 27.21 -20.68
C LEU A 21 -20.01 26.75 -19.60
N GLY A 22 -20.56 26.32 -18.46
CA GLY A 22 -19.79 25.84 -17.33
C GLY A 22 -18.74 24.84 -17.80
N GLN A 23 -17.48 25.19 -17.62
CA GLN A 23 -16.37 24.28 -17.94
C GLN A 23 -16.62 22.98 -17.17
N ALA A 24 -16.69 21.87 -17.91
CA ALA A 24 -16.86 20.56 -17.27
C ALA A 24 -15.69 20.32 -16.30
N SER A 25 -15.99 19.99 -15.07
CA SER A 25 -14.95 19.64 -14.09
C SER A 25 -14.32 18.28 -14.43
N LEU A 26 -13.13 18.01 -13.91
CA LEU A 26 -12.52 16.67 -14.02
C LEU A 26 -13.48 15.59 -13.54
N SER A 27 -14.28 15.86 -12.50
CA SER A 27 -15.26 14.92 -11.97
C SER A 27 -16.42 14.64 -12.94
N ASP A 28 -16.85 15.64 -13.73
CA ASP A 28 -17.89 15.45 -14.74
C ASP A 28 -17.39 14.59 -15.91
N MET A 29 -16.10 14.65 -16.20
CA MET A 29 -15.45 13.86 -17.26
C MET A 29 -15.09 12.43 -16.82
N ALA A 30 -14.96 12.19 -15.52
CA ALA A 30 -14.53 10.91 -14.96
C ALA A 30 -15.38 9.70 -15.37
N SER A 31 -16.68 9.92 -15.59
CA SER A 31 -17.64 8.89 -16.00
C SER A 31 -17.80 8.72 -17.51
N ARG A 32 -17.12 9.53 -18.32
CA ARG A 32 -17.23 9.45 -19.79
C ARG A 32 -16.46 8.29 -20.36
N ILE A 33 -17.08 7.52 -21.23
CA ILE A 33 -16.45 6.40 -21.95
C ILE A 33 -15.61 6.92 -23.11
N ASP A 34 -16.14 7.93 -23.82
CA ASP A 34 -15.45 8.59 -24.93
C ASP A 34 -15.07 10.01 -24.51
N LEU A 35 -13.80 10.34 -24.66
CA LEU A 35 -13.25 11.66 -24.42
C LEU A 35 -13.02 12.38 -25.75
N SER A 36 -13.72 13.47 -25.96
CA SER A 36 -13.49 14.35 -27.10
C SER A 36 -12.15 15.10 -26.97
N ASP A 37 -11.68 15.70 -28.06
CA ASP A 37 -10.48 16.55 -28.04
C ASP A 37 -10.69 17.77 -27.10
N ALA A 38 -11.91 18.29 -27.02
CA ALA A 38 -12.23 19.35 -26.08
C ALA A 38 -12.11 18.89 -24.62
N ASP A 39 -12.54 17.64 -24.30
CA ASP A 39 -12.37 17.05 -22.97
C ASP A 39 -10.88 16.89 -22.62
N ARG A 40 -10.07 16.40 -23.57
CA ARG A 40 -8.61 16.25 -23.40
C ARG A 40 -7.93 17.59 -23.13
N ALA A 41 -8.30 18.62 -23.88
CA ALA A 41 -7.79 19.99 -23.68
C ALA A 41 -8.17 20.56 -22.32
N GLU A 42 -9.41 20.32 -21.87
CA GLU A 42 -9.85 20.77 -20.56
C GLU A 42 -9.16 19.98 -19.41
N ILE A 43 -8.94 18.66 -19.58
CA ILE A 43 -8.12 17.86 -18.65
C ILE A 43 -6.74 18.48 -18.52
N THR A 44 -6.05 18.77 -19.65
CA THR A 44 -4.73 19.40 -19.65
C THR A 44 -4.74 20.72 -18.86
N LYS A 45 -5.67 21.61 -19.18
CA LYS A 45 -5.78 22.91 -18.52
C LYS A 45 -5.98 22.79 -16.99
N GLN A 46 -6.84 21.85 -16.55
CA GLN A 46 -7.07 21.67 -15.12
C GLN A 46 -5.88 21.01 -14.43
N VAL A 47 -5.22 20.05 -15.08
CA VAL A 47 -3.98 19.44 -14.58
C VAL A 47 -2.90 20.50 -14.39
N ASP A 48 -2.64 21.34 -15.41
CA ASP A 48 -1.64 22.41 -15.35
C ASP A 48 -1.95 23.42 -14.24
N ARG A 49 -3.23 23.81 -14.12
CA ARG A 49 -3.67 24.75 -13.09
C ARG A 49 -3.39 24.21 -11.67
N TYR A 50 -3.82 22.97 -11.38
CA TYR A 50 -3.73 22.46 -10.03
C TYR A 50 -2.33 21.98 -9.68
N THR A 51 -1.54 21.50 -10.64
CA THR A 51 -0.12 21.19 -10.40
C THR A 51 0.69 22.47 -10.17
N ALA A 52 0.39 23.57 -10.86
CA ALA A 52 0.98 24.88 -10.56
C ALA A 52 0.63 25.36 -9.14
N MET A 53 -0.62 25.15 -8.68
CA MET A 53 -0.99 25.44 -7.28
C MET A 53 -0.15 24.63 -6.28
N ILE A 54 0.00 23.34 -6.51
CA ILE A 54 0.82 22.46 -5.65
C ILE A 54 2.27 22.92 -5.65
N ALA A 55 2.82 23.31 -6.80
CA ALA A 55 4.19 23.78 -6.93
C ALA A 55 4.51 25.04 -6.11
N THR A 56 3.50 25.85 -5.73
CA THR A 56 3.71 27.01 -4.82
C THR A 56 4.22 26.59 -3.45
N GLY A 57 3.95 25.35 -3.04
CA GLY A 57 4.39 24.81 -1.75
C GLY A 57 3.65 25.34 -0.51
N THR A 58 2.66 26.21 -0.66
CA THR A 58 1.87 26.67 0.48
C THR A 58 0.88 25.59 0.92
N PRO A 59 0.68 25.35 2.23
CA PRO A 59 -0.18 24.27 2.72
C PRO A 59 -1.61 24.31 2.14
N ALA A 60 -2.21 25.50 2.00
CA ALA A 60 -3.54 25.65 1.43
C ALA A 60 -3.58 25.23 -0.04
N ASN A 61 -2.68 25.78 -0.87
CA ASN A 61 -2.64 25.46 -2.29
C ASN A 61 -2.31 23.99 -2.54
N VAL A 62 -1.40 23.40 -1.77
CA VAL A 62 -1.06 21.97 -1.87
C VAL A 62 -2.26 21.10 -1.54
N ARG A 63 -3.02 21.41 -0.47
CA ARG A 63 -4.24 20.71 -0.12
C ARG A 63 -5.29 20.83 -1.21
N ASP A 64 -5.61 22.06 -1.60
CA ASP A 64 -6.71 22.35 -2.53
C ASP A 64 -6.40 21.78 -3.94
N GLY A 65 -5.16 21.92 -4.40
CA GLY A 65 -4.70 21.32 -5.66
C GLY A 65 -4.75 19.80 -5.62
N ARG A 66 -4.31 19.17 -4.53
CA ARG A 66 -4.41 17.72 -4.36
C ARG A 66 -5.88 17.27 -4.39
N GLU A 67 -6.75 17.89 -3.60
CA GLU A 67 -8.16 17.51 -3.54
C GLU A 67 -8.84 17.63 -4.91
N ALA A 68 -8.57 18.70 -5.65
CA ALA A 68 -9.09 18.88 -6.99
C ALA A 68 -8.64 17.78 -7.97
N LEU A 69 -7.38 17.32 -7.85
CA LEU A 69 -6.81 16.29 -8.72
C LEU A 69 -7.16 14.86 -8.30
N THR A 70 -7.42 14.58 -7.01
CA THR A 70 -7.75 13.22 -6.54
C THR A 70 -9.24 12.90 -6.60
N LYS A 71 -10.10 13.88 -6.32
CA LYS A 71 -11.56 13.70 -6.28
C LYS A 71 -12.16 12.99 -7.50
N PRO A 72 -11.74 13.27 -8.75
CA PRO A 72 -12.25 12.56 -9.92
C PRO A 72 -11.99 11.05 -9.90
N PHE A 73 -10.87 10.61 -9.30
CA PHE A 73 -10.47 9.19 -9.24
C PHE A 73 -11.11 8.44 -8.06
N GLU A 74 -11.69 9.12 -7.10
CA GLU A 74 -12.40 8.55 -5.95
C GLU A 74 -13.85 8.18 -6.27
N ALA A 75 -14.38 8.67 -7.40
CA ALA A 75 -15.75 8.40 -7.81
C ALA A 75 -15.96 6.91 -8.16
N ASP A 76 -17.14 6.36 -7.83
CA ASP A 76 -17.48 4.95 -8.04
C ASP A 76 -17.53 4.54 -9.53
N LYS A 77 -17.66 5.50 -10.44
CA LYS A 77 -17.85 5.26 -11.88
C LYS A 77 -16.74 5.83 -12.73
N VAL A 78 -15.50 5.81 -12.24
CA VAL A 78 -14.36 6.24 -13.04
C VAL A 78 -14.14 5.26 -14.19
N THR A 79 -14.15 5.77 -15.42
CA THR A 79 -13.92 4.96 -16.62
C THR A 79 -12.44 4.73 -16.86
N VAL A 80 -12.10 3.61 -17.51
CA VAL A 80 -10.71 3.31 -17.91
C VAL A 80 -10.16 4.36 -18.87
N PRO A 81 -10.89 4.80 -19.93
CA PRO A 81 -10.42 5.84 -20.81
C PRO A 81 -10.07 7.16 -20.11
N PHE A 82 -10.91 7.62 -19.19
CA PHE A 82 -10.60 8.81 -18.39
C PHE A 82 -9.36 8.58 -17.53
N ARG A 83 -9.28 7.45 -16.81
CA ARG A 83 -8.14 7.14 -15.93
C ARG A 83 -6.83 7.10 -16.71
N VAL A 84 -6.82 6.49 -17.90
CA VAL A 84 -5.63 6.40 -18.74
C VAL A 84 -5.22 7.78 -19.26
N GLU A 85 -6.16 8.56 -19.81
CA GLU A 85 -5.85 9.87 -20.39
C GLU A 85 -5.45 10.90 -19.32
N ALA A 86 -6.29 11.08 -18.30
CA ALA A 86 -5.97 12.00 -17.20
C ALA A 86 -4.73 11.55 -16.42
N GLY A 87 -4.55 10.23 -16.26
CA GLY A 87 -3.35 9.66 -15.63
C GLY A 87 -2.08 9.94 -16.42
N ARG A 88 -2.09 9.85 -17.75
CA ARG A 88 -0.95 10.18 -18.61
C ARG A 88 -0.52 11.63 -18.40
N GLN A 89 -1.46 12.56 -18.49
CA GLN A 89 -1.19 13.98 -18.33
C GLN A 89 -0.73 14.34 -16.93
N LEU A 90 -1.39 13.77 -15.91
CA LEU A 90 -1.01 13.97 -14.51
C LEU A 90 0.40 13.47 -14.22
N VAL A 91 0.78 12.28 -14.67
CA VAL A 91 2.11 11.74 -14.41
C VAL A 91 3.22 12.63 -14.97
N GLU A 92 3.04 13.15 -16.18
CA GLU A 92 4.01 14.10 -16.78
C GLU A 92 4.13 15.38 -15.97
N ALA A 93 3.01 15.95 -15.52
CA ALA A 93 3.00 17.17 -14.73
C ALA A 93 3.51 16.98 -13.29
N LEU A 94 3.26 15.79 -12.70
CA LEU A 94 3.66 15.47 -11.35
C LEU A 94 5.13 15.06 -11.21
N LYS A 95 5.71 14.46 -12.25
CA LYS A 95 7.09 13.94 -12.23
C LYS A 95 8.13 14.92 -11.68
N PRO A 96 8.21 16.19 -12.11
CA PRO A 96 9.16 17.14 -11.56
C PRO A 96 8.87 17.50 -10.09
N LEU A 97 7.63 17.40 -9.64
CA LEU A 97 7.24 17.72 -8.27
C LEU A 97 7.59 16.62 -7.26
N THR A 98 7.77 15.37 -7.69
CA THR A 98 8.19 14.27 -6.80
C THR A 98 9.58 14.52 -6.20
N THR A 99 10.45 15.23 -6.91
CA THR A 99 11.82 15.56 -6.48
C THR A 99 11.94 16.95 -5.86
N SER A 100 10.81 17.64 -5.64
CA SER A 100 10.80 18.97 -4.99
C SER A 100 11.55 18.93 -3.66
N SER A 101 12.36 19.94 -3.39
CA SER A 101 13.00 20.12 -2.07
C SER A 101 11.98 20.37 -0.95
N ASN A 102 10.79 20.85 -1.30
CA ASN A 102 9.67 20.96 -0.36
C ASN A 102 9.01 19.59 -0.17
N GLU A 103 9.22 18.97 0.99
CA GLU A 103 8.65 17.65 1.32
C GLU A 103 7.13 17.62 1.25
N LEU A 104 6.45 18.71 1.61
CA LEU A 104 4.99 18.81 1.53
C LEU A 104 4.52 18.65 0.07
N VAL A 105 5.22 19.26 -0.87
CA VAL A 105 4.96 19.13 -2.31
C VAL A 105 5.21 17.69 -2.75
N ALA A 106 6.40 17.15 -2.49
CA ALA A 106 6.79 15.81 -2.92
C ALA A 106 5.82 14.74 -2.40
N VAL A 107 5.49 14.75 -1.09
CA VAL A 107 4.57 13.78 -0.48
C VAL A 107 3.16 13.86 -1.08
N ASN A 108 2.62 15.07 -1.26
CA ASN A 108 1.27 15.21 -1.81
C ASN A 108 1.21 14.85 -3.29
N THR A 109 2.29 15.09 -4.05
CA THR A 109 2.44 14.62 -5.44
C THR A 109 2.35 13.10 -5.53
N LEU A 110 3.06 12.36 -4.66
CA LEU A 110 2.99 10.90 -4.59
C LEU A 110 1.58 10.41 -4.20
N ARG A 111 0.90 11.11 -3.28
CA ARG A 111 -0.50 10.78 -2.90
C ARG A 111 -1.45 10.89 -4.09
N ILE A 112 -1.31 11.91 -4.93
CA ILE A 112 -2.09 12.04 -6.17
C ILE A 112 -1.80 10.86 -7.09
N ALA A 113 -0.52 10.51 -7.31
CA ALA A 113 -0.12 9.38 -8.14
C ALA A 113 -0.76 8.05 -7.67
N GLY A 114 -0.92 7.86 -6.36
CA GLY A 114 -1.60 6.70 -5.79
C GLY A 114 -3.08 6.61 -6.14
N GLU A 115 -3.80 7.74 -6.19
CA GLU A 115 -5.24 7.76 -6.57
C GLU A 115 -5.44 7.56 -8.08
N VAL A 116 -4.51 8.03 -8.89
CA VAL A 116 -4.54 7.85 -10.36
C VAL A 116 -4.53 6.36 -10.74
N ALA A 117 -3.73 5.54 -10.07
CA ALA A 117 -3.67 4.09 -10.20
C ALA A 117 -3.48 3.58 -11.64
N THR A 118 -2.44 4.04 -12.32
CA THR A 118 -2.00 3.60 -13.65
C THR A 118 -0.57 3.05 -13.59
N THR A 119 -0.15 2.33 -14.63
CA THR A 119 1.24 1.86 -14.79
C THR A 119 2.26 2.98 -14.58
N ASN A 120 2.05 4.12 -15.23
CA ASN A 120 2.99 5.25 -15.15
C ASN A 120 3.01 5.88 -13.74
N SER A 121 1.85 5.98 -13.08
CA SER A 121 1.80 6.51 -11.71
C SER A 121 2.48 5.55 -10.72
N MET A 122 2.37 4.24 -10.92
CA MET A 122 3.09 3.25 -10.12
C MET A 122 4.61 3.40 -10.22
N ALA A 123 5.13 3.70 -11.41
CA ALA A 123 6.57 3.95 -11.58
C ALA A 123 7.07 5.11 -10.72
N LEU A 124 6.32 6.22 -10.64
CA LEU A 124 6.66 7.33 -9.74
C LEU A 124 6.71 6.90 -8.26
N LEU A 125 5.79 6.02 -7.85
CA LEU A 125 5.74 5.54 -6.47
C LEU A 125 6.91 4.61 -6.15
N ILE A 126 7.28 3.73 -7.08
CA ILE A 126 8.45 2.85 -6.93
C ILE A 126 9.74 3.68 -6.80
N ASP A 127 9.87 4.76 -7.55
CA ASP A 127 11.01 5.65 -7.41
C ASP A 127 10.96 6.44 -6.10
N GLY A 128 9.78 6.86 -5.65
CA GLY A 128 9.59 7.52 -4.36
C GLY A 128 9.99 6.65 -3.14
N LEU A 129 9.92 5.32 -3.24
CA LEU A 129 10.43 4.42 -2.19
C LEU A 129 11.97 4.53 -1.99
N LYS A 130 12.69 5.07 -2.97
CA LYS A 130 14.17 5.23 -2.95
C LYS A 130 14.59 6.63 -2.49
N ASP A 131 13.66 7.54 -2.22
CA ASP A 131 13.98 8.92 -1.82
C ASP A 131 14.79 8.93 -0.52
N PRO A 132 15.84 9.75 -0.39
CA PRO A 132 16.62 9.81 0.84
C PRO A 132 15.81 10.31 2.05
N ARG A 133 14.72 11.04 1.85
CA ARG A 133 13.89 11.63 2.89
C ARG A 133 12.82 10.65 3.40
N PRO A 134 12.81 10.29 4.69
CA PRO A 134 11.82 9.36 5.25
C PRO A 134 10.35 9.76 5.00
N PRO A 135 9.93 11.05 5.11
CA PRO A 135 8.56 11.43 4.82
C PRO A 135 8.13 11.15 3.38
N VAL A 136 9.04 11.29 2.42
CA VAL A 136 8.76 11.03 1.00
C VAL A 136 8.63 9.51 0.77
N ARG A 137 9.52 8.70 1.35
CA ARG A 137 9.40 7.23 1.30
C ARG A 137 8.09 6.75 1.93
N MET A 138 7.70 7.33 3.09
CA MET A 138 6.41 7.05 3.72
C MET A 138 5.25 7.39 2.78
N GLY A 139 5.30 8.56 2.15
CA GLY A 139 4.33 9.01 1.16
C GLY A 139 4.19 8.04 0.00
N ALA A 140 5.31 7.53 -0.52
CA ALA A 140 5.33 6.55 -1.61
C ALA A 140 4.72 5.19 -1.19
N ALA A 141 5.08 4.65 -0.04
CA ALA A 141 4.53 3.39 0.48
C ALA A 141 3.02 3.51 0.74
N TYR A 142 2.58 4.61 1.35
CA TYR A 142 1.16 4.90 1.54
C TYR A 142 0.41 5.04 0.21
N ALA A 143 1.01 5.72 -0.76
CA ALA A 143 0.40 5.91 -2.08
C ALA A 143 0.28 4.58 -2.85
N LEU A 144 1.21 3.63 -2.70
CA LEU A 144 1.06 2.27 -3.21
C LEU A 144 -0.12 1.54 -2.57
N THR A 145 -0.35 1.73 -1.27
CA THR A 145 -1.54 1.22 -0.58
C THR A 145 -2.83 1.74 -1.24
N ARG A 146 -2.88 3.04 -1.53
CA ARG A 146 -4.01 3.67 -2.22
C ARG A 146 -4.17 3.16 -3.64
N LEU A 147 -3.08 3.05 -4.39
CA LEU A 147 -3.07 2.52 -5.75
C LEU A 147 -3.68 1.12 -5.82
N PHE A 148 -3.25 0.20 -4.96
CA PHE A 148 -3.81 -1.15 -4.92
C PHE A 148 -5.26 -1.17 -4.42
N ALA A 149 -5.66 -0.26 -3.53
CA ALA A 149 -7.05 -0.10 -3.13
C ALA A 149 -7.93 0.36 -4.30
N GLN A 150 -7.46 1.31 -5.11
CA GLN A 150 -8.16 1.79 -6.31
C GLN A 150 -8.25 0.70 -7.39
N ALA A 151 -7.18 -0.07 -7.61
CA ALA A 151 -7.17 -1.17 -8.57
C ALA A 151 -8.21 -2.27 -8.25
N ARG A 152 -8.73 -2.31 -7.02
CA ARG A 152 -9.80 -3.22 -6.61
C ARG A 152 -11.21 -2.67 -6.86
N ARG A 153 -11.38 -1.34 -6.88
CA ARG A 153 -12.69 -0.68 -7.02
C ARG A 153 -13.16 -0.56 -8.46
N SER A 154 -12.22 -0.32 -9.37
CA SER A 154 -12.50 -0.10 -10.79
C SER A 154 -11.66 -1.01 -11.64
N ALA A 155 -12.02 -1.17 -12.93
CA ALA A 155 -11.18 -1.91 -13.87
C ALA A 155 -9.74 -1.37 -13.80
N PRO A 156 -8.76 -2.23 -13.47
CA PRO A 156 -7.42 -1.76 -13.19
C PRO A 156 -6.75 -1.26 -14.48
N ALA A 157 -6.13 -0.08 -14.39
CA ALA A 157 -5.25 0.44 -15.43
C ALA A 157 -3.77 0.08 -15.13
N ILE A 158 -3.57 -1.06 -14.45
CA ILE A 158 -2.28 -1.67 -14.12
C ILE A 158 -2.25 -3.12 -14.58
N SER A 159 -1.10 -3.59 -15.01
CA SER A 159 -0.89 -4.98 -15.45
C SER A 159 -0.39 -5.87 -14.30
N ALA A 160 -0.40 -7.19 -14.52
CA ALA A 160 0.24 -8.14 -13.63
C ALA A 160 1.76 -7.91 -13.50
N GLY A 161 2.41 -7.47 -14.59
CA GLY A 161 3.83 -7.11 -14.60
C GLY A 161 4.14 -5.89 -13.73
N ASP A 162 3.26 -4.89 -13.76
CA ASP A 162 3.39 -3.70 -12.91
C ASP A 162 3.29 -4.07 -11.43
N THR A 163 2.29 -4.89 -11.07
CA THR A 163 2.13 -5.39 -9.70
C THR A 163 3.36 -6.17 -9.25
N ALA A 164 3.92 -7.05 -10.10
CA ALA A 164 5.12 -7.81 -9.77
C ALA A 164 6.33 -6.89 -9.54
N SER A 165 6.46 -5.81 -10.32
CA SER A 165 7.52 -4.81 -10.17
C SER A 165 7.38 -4.03 -8.86
N ALA A 166 6.17 -3.61 -8.51
CA ALA A 166 5.89 -2.93 -7.24
C ALA A 166 6.15 -3.84 -6.04
N LEU A 167 5.75 -5.11 -6.11
CA LEU A 167 6.02 -6.10 -5.06
C LEU A 167 7.52 -6.30 -4.86
N LYS A 168 8.32 -6.37 -5.93
CA LYS A 168 9.78 -6.45 -5.84
C LYS A 168 10.37 -5.21 -5.18
N ALA A 169 9.87 -4.03 -5.53
CA ALA A 169 10.33 -2.78 -4.94
C ALA A 169 10.00 -2.71 -3.43
N LEU A 170 8.78 -3.11 -3.03
CA LEU A 170 8.37 -3.18 -1.63
C LEU A 170 9.18 -4.21 -0.84
N GLU A 171 9.47 -5.38 -1.41
CA GLU A 171 10.34 -6.40 -0.81
C GLU A 171 11.74 -5.82 -0.52
N THR A 172 12.35 -5.17 -1.52
CA THR A 172 13.65 -4.50 -1.37
C THR A 172 13.59 -3.37 -0.33
N PHE A 173 12.49 -2.60 -0.33
CA PHE A 173 12.28 -1.51 0.62
C PHE A 173 12.20 -2.02 2.05
N ILE A 174 11.40 -3.05 2.33
CA ILE A 174 11.28 -3.66 3.66
C ILE A 174 12.63 -4.17 4.15
N ALA A 175 13.41 -4.84 3.29
CA ALA A 175 14.72 -5.36 3.66
C ALA A 175 15.70 -4.25 4.07
N ALA A 176 15.68 -3.12 3.38
CA ALA A 176 16.62 -2.00 3.59
C ALA A 176 16.17 -1.01 4.68
N GLU A 177 14.85 -0.82 4.86
CA GLU A 177 14.30 0.21 5.76
C GLU A 177 14.51 -0.16 7.23
N ARG A 178 14.66 0.88 8.08
CA ARG A 178 14.86 0.72 9.53
C ARG A 178 13.70 1.25 10.35
N ASP A 179 12.91 2.19 9.82
CA ASP A 179 11.75 2.73 10.52
C ASP A 179 10.58 1.74 10.43
N ALA A 180 10.17 1.20 11.57
CA ALA A 180 9.08 0.22 11.67
C ALA A 180 7.76 0.73 11.08
N ARG A 181 7.46 2.03 11.14
CA ARG A 181 6.25 2.63 10.58
C ARG A 181 6.26 2.60 9.05
N LEU A 182 7.43 2.81 8.45
CA LEU A 182 7.60 2.70 7.01
C LEU A 182 7.44 1.25 6.55
N ILE A 183 8.00 0.31 7.31
CA ILE A 183 7.86 -1.13 7.05
C ILE A 183 6.39 -1.55 7.18
N ASP A 184 5.69 -1.14 8.24
CA ASP A 184 4.25 -1.43 8.43
C ASP A 184 3.40 -0.92 7.27
N THR A 185 3.69 0.30 6.78
CA THR A 185 3.01 0.87 5.61
C THR A 185 3.28 0.05 4.34
N ALA A 186 4.51 -0.41 4.15
CA ALA A 186 4.87 -1.27 3.01
C ALA A 186 4.18 -2.65 3.10
N ILE A 187 4.09 -3.24 4.29
CA ILE A 187 3.31 -4.46 4.54
C ILE A 187 1.85 -4.25 4.13
N SER A 188 1.24 -3.13 4.54
CA SER A 188 -0.13 -2.78 4.16
C SER A 188 -0.32 -2.70 2.64
N ALA A 189 0.65 -2.13 1.92
CA ALA A 189 0.64 -2.09 0.45
C ALA A 189 0.71 -3.50 -0.15
N MET A 190 1.58 -4.39 0.36
CA MET A 190 1.70 -5.77 -0.11
C MET A 190 0.42 -6.59 0.14
N VAL A 191 -0.23 -6.40 1.29
CA VAL A 191 -1.51 -7.05 1.60
C VAL A 191 -2.61 -6.66 0.59
N LEU A 192 -2.69 -5.39 0.24
CA LEU A 192 -3.66 -4.94 -0.76
C LEU A 192 -3.28 -5.39 -2.17
N ALA A 193 -1.99 -5.44 -2.49
CA ALA A 193 -1.48 -5.94 -3.77
C ALA A 193 -1.86 -7.41 -4.00
N ALA A 194 -2.01 -8.23 -2.95
CA ALA A 194 -2.41 -9.63 -3.07
C ALA A 194 -3.73 -9.83 -3.84
N LYS A 195 -4.59 -8.82 -3.84
CA LYS A 195 -5.89 -8.82 -4.53
C LYS A 195 -5.87 -8.10 -5.89
N ALA A 196 -4.73 -7.58 -6.31
CA ALA A 196 -4.54 -6.95 -7.61
C ALA A 196 -4.15 -7.98 -8.69
N PRO A 197 -4.27 -7.65 -9.99
CA PRO A 197 -3.79 -8.51 -11.07
C PRO A 197 -2.31 -8.89 -10.85
N GLY A 198 -1.99 -10.17 -10.87
CA GLY A 198 -0.62 -10.67 -10.62
C GLY A 198 -0.14 -10.61 -9.16
N GLY A 199 -1.00 -10.25 -8.22
CA GLY A 199 -0.65 -10.08 -6.81
C GLY A 199 -0.59 -11.35 -5.98
N ILE A 200 -0.88 -12.53 -6.55
CA ILE A 200 -0.94 -13.80 -5.83
C ILE A 200 0.37 -14.14 -5.07
N ALA A 201 1.51 -13.64 -5.53
CA ALA A 201 2.80 -13.84 -4.87
C ALA A 201 3.09 -12.84 -3.73
N ALA A 202 2.21 -11.88 -3.47
CA ALA A 202 2.45 -10.83 -2.47
C ALA A 202 2.66 -11.37 -1.04
N PRO A 203 1.85 -12.34 -0.54
CA PRO A 203 2.05 -12.91 0.79
C PRO A 203 3.42 -13.57 0.94
N ASP A 204 3.85 -14.37 -0.04
CA ASP A 204 5.13 -15.07 -0.01
C ASP A 204 6.32 -14.09 -0.05
N ARG A 205 6.23 -13.03 -0.86
CA ARG A 205 7.24 -11.98 -0.92
C ARG A 205 7.32 -11.18 0.38
N MET A 206 6.17 -10.84 0.95
CA MET A 206 6.09 -10.17 2.25
C MET A 206 6.77 -11.01 3.33
N ALA A 207 6.43 -12.27 3.43
CA ALA A 207 7.00 -13.18 4.40
C ALA A 207 8.53 -13.28 4.26
N ARG A 208 9.05 -13.47 3.04
CA ARG A 208 10.50 -13.50 2.80
C ARG A 208 11.20 -12.22 3.24
N ALA A 209 10.66 -11.06 2.88
CA ALA A 209 11.25 -9.77 3.26
C ALA A 209 11.32 -9.61 4.79
N ILE A 210 10.27 -10.01 5.51
CA ILE A 210 10.21 -9.94 6.97
C ILE A 210 11.17 -10.94 7.61
N VAL A 211 11.23 -12.17 7.10
CA VAL A 211 12.15 -13.19 7.61
C VAL A 211 13.61 -12.77 7.41
N GLU A 212 13.95 -12.25 6.23
CA GLU A 212 15.30 -11.74 5.95
C GLU A 212 15.65 -10.59 6.89
N LYS A 213 14.70 -9.68 7.10
CA LYS A 213 14.83 -8.57 8.05
C LYS A 213 15.06 -9.07 9.47
N ALA A 214 14.28 -10.05 9.94
CA ALA A 214 14.39 -10.60 11.30
C ALA A 214 15.69 -11.36 11.55
N ARG A 215 16.27 -11.96 10.51
CA ARG A 215 17.58 -12.67 10.58
C ARG A 215 18.78 -11.71 10.49
N GLY A 216 18.59 -10.49 10.00
CA GLY A 216 19.65 -9.50 9.85
C GLY A 216 20.29 -9.08 11.19
N LYS A 217 21.58 -8.77 11.18
CA LYS A 217 22.26 -8.18 12.33
C LYS A 217 21.71 -6.78 12.59
N GLY A 218 21.16 -6.53 13.77
CA GLY A 218 20.52 -5.26 14.15
C GLY A 218 18.98 -5.35 14.13
N ALA A 219 18.41 -6.55 14.20
CA ALA A 219 17.00 -6.76 14.50
C ALA A 219 16.72 -6.34 15.96
N GLU A 220 16.55 -5.03 16.17
CA GLU A 220 16.29 -4.41 17.47
C GLU A 220 14.79 -4.41 17.81
N ALA A 221 14.37 -3.64 18.82
CA ALA A 221 13.04 -3.62 19.42
C ALA A 221 11.84 -3.69 18.43
N ASP A 222 12.01 -3.19 17.21
CA ASP A 222 10.98 -3.18 16.19
C ASP A 222 10.70 -4.54 15.53
N THR A 223 11.60 -5.54 15.67
CA THR A 223 11.42 -6.87 15.06
C THR A 223 10.16 -7.55 15.57
N LEU A 224 9.86 -7.43 16.86
CA LEU A 224 8.64 -7.99 17.44
C LEU A 224 7.38 -7.38 16.79
N THR A 225 7.33 -6.05 16.67
CA THR A 225 6.19 -5.33 16.08
C THR A 225 6.00 -5.72 14.62
N ILE A 226 7.06 -5.72 13.83
CA ILE A 226 7.04 -6.02 12.39
C ILE A 226 6.65 -7.48 12.15
N THR A 227 7.24 -8.44 12.87
CA THR A 227 6.92 -9.87 12.74
C THR A 227 5.52 -10.17 13.24
N SER A 228 5.07 -9.56 14.34
CA SER A 228 3.68 -9.69 14.83
C SER A 228 2.67 -9.19 13.81
N ARG A 229 2.95 -8.07 13.15
CA ARG A 229 2.11 -7.54 12.07
C ARG A 229 2.04 -8.51 10.90
N ALA A 230 3.19 -8.99 10.43
CA ALA A 230 3.27 -9.92 9.30
C ALA A 230 2.55 -11.25 9.60
N VAL A 231 2.71 -11.80 10.82
CA VAL A 231 2.01 -13.03 11.25
C VAL A 231 0.50 -12.86 11.20
N ARG A 232 -0.03 -11.73 11.69
CA ARG A 232 -1.48 -11.46 11.62
C ARG A 232 -1.98 -11.42 10.18
N GLU A 233 -1.29 -10.70 9.30
CA GLU A 233 -1.67 -10.61 7.90
C GLU A 233 -1.59 -11.98 7.19
N MET A 234 -0.55 -12.75 7.45
CA MET A 234 -0.42 -14.10 6.89
C MET A 234 -1.51 -15.04 7.41
N ARG A 235 -1.85 -14.98 8.70
CA ARG A 235 -2.97 -15.72 9.27
C ARG A 235 -4.28 -15.37 8.57
N ASP A 236 -4.55 -14.09 8.37
CA ASP A 236 -5.79 -13.62 7.76
C ASP A 236 -5.87 -14.05 6.28
N VAL A 237 -4.73 -14.10 5.57
CA VAL A 237 -4.64 -14.68 4.22
C VAL A 237 -4.97 -16.17 4.24
N LEU A 238 -4.42 -16.94 5.18
CA LEU A 238 -4.68 -18.39 5.30
C LEU A 238 -6.15 -18.66 5.63
N ILE A 239 -6.74 -17.93 6.57
CA ILE A 239 -8.16 -18.06 6.95
C ILE A 239 -9.04 -17.68 5.74
N GLY A 240 -8.77 -16.56 5.08
CA GLY A 240 -9.55 -16.07 3.95
C GLY A 240 -9.46 -16.95 2.70
N SER A 241 -8.51 -17.88 2.65
CA SER A 241 -8.37 -18.86 1.57
C SER A 241 -9.22 -20.13 1.76
N ASP A 242 -9.90 -20.27 2.87
CA ASP A 242 -10.74 -21.43 3.22
C ASP A 242 -10.01 -22.78 3.02
N GLY A 243 -8.77 -22.87 3.53
CA GLY A 243 -7.92 -24.04 3.41
C GLY A 243 -7.29 -24.27 2.04
N LYS A 244 -7.51 -23.37 1.07
CA LYS A 244 -7.00 -23.46 -0.31
C LYS A 244 -5.80 -22.54 -0.57
N ALA A 245 -5.13 -22.07 0.49
CA ALA A 245 -3.92 -21.27 0.31
C ALA A 245 -2.84 -22.09 -0.43
N PRO A 246 -2.09 -21.45 -1.34
CA PRO A 246 -0.96 -22.13 -1.98
C PRO A 246 0.02 -22.68 -0.92
N PRO A 247 0.62 -23.86 -1.14
CA PRO A 247 1.59 -24.44 -0.18
C PRO A 247 2.76 -23.49 0.14
N GLY A 248 3.21 -22.68 -0.81
CA GLY A 248 4.22 -21.64 -0.59
C GLY A 248 3.79 -20.63 0.46
N THR A 249 2.55 -20.15 0.36
CA THR A 249 1.98 -19.17 1.30
C THR A 249 1.89 -19.75 2.72
N ALA A 250 1.48 -21.01 2.85
CA ALA A 250 1.42 -21.67 4.15
C ALA A 250 2.83 -21.87 4.77
N ARG A 251 3.84 -22.27 3.96
CA ARG A 251 5.23 -22.34 4.41
C ARG A 251 5.75 -20.97 4.86
N ALA A 252 5.51 -19.94 4.07
CA ALA A 252 5.91 -18.57 4.38
C ALA A 252 5.28 -18.08 5.69
N ALA A 253 3.99 -18.37 5.91
CA ALA A 253 3.30 -18.04 7.16
C ALA A 253 3.92 -18.76 8.37
N ALA A 254 4.24 -20.04 8.24
CA ALA A 254 4.89 -20.81 9.28
C ALA A 254 6.29 -20.27 9.60
N GLU A 255 7.05 -19.87 8.59
CA GLU A 255 8.39 -19.31 8.76
C GLU A 255 8.35 -17.98 9.52
N VAL A 256 7.45 -17.04 9.14
CA VAL A 256 7.28 -15.77 9.85
C VAL A 256 6.83 -16.01 11.30
N ALA A 257 5.92 -16.97 11.54
CA ALA A 257 5.49 -17.32 12.89
C ALA A 257 6.64 -17.90 13.72
N GLY A 258 7.51 -18.70 13.14
CA GLY A 258 8.74 -19.17 13.79
C GLY A 258 9.67 -18.03 14.19
N GLN A 259 9.88 -17.05 13.30
CA GLN A 259 10.66 -15.85 13.62
C GLN A 259 10.01 -14.98 14.70
N LEU A 260 8.69 -14.90 14.74
CA LEU A 260 7.98 -14.23 15.81
C LEU A 260 8.23 -14.89 17.18
N ILE A 261 8.24 -16.22 17.27
CA ILE A 261 8.56 -16.94 18.52
C ILE A 261 10.00 -16.63 18.98
N VAL A 262 10.94 -16.56 18.05
CA VAL A 262 12.33 -16.16 18.37
C VAL A 262 12.38 -14.71 18.89
N ALA A 263 11.64 -13.79 18.27
CA ALA A 263 11.56 -12.40 18.71
C ALA A 263 10.91 -12.26 20.09
N ILE A 264 9.83 -13.02 20.38
CA ILE A 264 9.18 -13.06 21.71
C ILE A 264 10.18 -13.51 22.76
N LYS A 265 10.93 -14.60 22.50
CA LYS A 265 11.94 -15.12 23.40
C LYS A 265 13.00 -14.07 23.74
N SER A 266 13.48 -13.35 22.74
CA SER A 266 14.55 -12.33 22.91
C SER A 266 14.08 -11.10 23.67
N GLN A 267 12.78 -10.80 23.70
CA GLN A 267 12.20 -9.60 24.29
C GLN A 267 11.33 -9.86 25.52
N LEU A 268 11.35 -11.07 26.07
CA LEU A 268 10.48 -11.49 27.17
C LEU A 268 10.56 -10.57 28.41
N THR A 269 11.71 -9.97 28.67
CA THR A 269 11.95 -9.08 29.82
C THR A 269 11.86 -7.59 29.50
N THR A 270 11.80 -7.21 28.24
CA THR A 270 11.94 -5.81 27.81
C THR A 270 10.71 -5.24 27.13
N ALA A 271 9.88 -6.09 26.50
CA ALA A 271 8.68 -5.65 25.81
C ALA A 271 7.43 -5.69 26.71
N ASP A 272 6.37 -5.02 26.25
CA ASP A 272 5.06 -5.06 26.90
C ASP A 272 4.54 -6.50 26.95
N LYS A 273 4.18 -6.95 28.16
CA LYS A 273 3.75 -8.34 28.42
C LYS A 273 2.48 -8.71 27.67
N GLU A 274 1.49 -7.83 27.59
CA GLU A 274 0.23 -8.09 26.89
C GLU A 274 0.45 -8.17 25.36
N ALA A 275 1.33 -7.34 24.84
CA ALA A 275 1.75 -7.42 23.44
C ALA A 275 2.43 -8.76 23.13
N LEU A 276 3.31 -9.23 24.00
CA LEU A 276 3.96 -10.53 23.87
C LEU A 276 2.98 -11.71 23.96
N ILE A 277 2.00 -11.67 24.88
CA ILE A 277 0.95 -12.68 25.00
C ILE A 277 0.12 -12.76 23.71
N THR A 278 -0.29 -11.61 23.18
CA THR A 278 -1.05 -11.50 21.93
C THR A 278 -0.24 -12.04 20.75
N ALA A 279 1.03 -11.68 20.66
CA ALA A 279 1.95 -12.16 19.63
C ALA A 279 2.14 -13.67 19.69
N ALA A 280 2.31 -14.22 20.89
CA ALA A 280 2.47 -15.66 21.12
C ALA A 280 1.24 -16.46 20.68
N GLY A 281 0.03 -16.01 21.02
CA GLY A 281 -1.22 -16.62 20.57
C GLY A 281 -1.39 -16.54 19.05
N SER A 282 -1.01 -15.41 18.45
CA SER A 282 -1.04 -15.25 16.99
C SER A 282 -0.06 -16.18 16.27
N ALA A 283 1.15 -16.36 16.81
CA ALA A 283 2.14 -17.28 16.25
C ALA A 283 1.66 -18.73 16.30
N GLU A 284 1.15 -19.17 17.44
CA GLU A 284 0.63 -20.53 17.64
C GLU A 284 -0.55 -20.84 16.72
N THR A 285 -1.50 -19.91 16.61
CA THR A 285 -2.65 -20.05 15.70
C THR A 285 -2.20 -20.12 14.24
N THR A 286 -1.27 -19.25 13.82
CA THR A 286 -0.78 -19.23 12.45
C THR A 286 -0.04 -20.53 12.09
N LEU A 287 0.80 -21.04 12.98
CA LEU A 287 1.48 -22.33 12.81
C LEU A 287 0.48 -23.47 12.67
N THR A 288 -0.57 -23.50 13.51
CA THR A 288 -1.60 -24.54 13.45
C THR A 288 -2.31 -24.53 12.10
N ILE A 289 -2.75 -23.36 11.63
CA ILE A 289 -3.44 -23.23 10.34
C ILE A 289 -2.50 -23.61 9.18
N ALA A 290 -1.26 -23.13 9.20
CA ALA A 290 -0.29 -23.43 8.15
C ALA A 290 0.02 -24.94 8.09
N SER A 291 0.16 -25.60 9.25
CA SER A 291 0.38 -27.04 9.32
C SER A 291 -0.81 -27.82 8.77
N THR A 292 -2.03 -27.47 9.17
CA THR A 292 -3.25 -28.09 8.65
C THR A 292 -3.34 -27.92 7.11
N THR A 293 -3.04 -26.73 6.60
CA THR A 293 -3.06 -26.44 5.15
C THR A 293 -2.06 -27.30 4.38
N LEU A 294 -0.91 -27.64 4.98
CA LEU A 294 0.14 -28.46 4.37
C LEU A 294 -0.01 -29.97 4.65
N ALA A 295 -1.08 -30.40 5.35
CA ALA A 295 -1.21 -31.76 5.86
C ALA A 295 0.02 -32.21 6.68
N GLY A 296 0.57 -31.26 7.44
CA GLY A 296 1.77 -31.44 8.27
C GLY A 296 1.46 -31.98 9.66
N PRO A 297 2.45 -31.95 10.56
CA PRO A 297 2.31 -32.40 11.93
C PRO A 297 1.20 -31.63 12.67
N ASP A 298 0.49 -32.30 13.57
CA ASP A 298 -0.51 -31.65 14.42
C ASP A 298 0.16 -30.72 15.44
N ILE A 299 0.26 -29.44 15.10
CA ILE A 299 0.84 -28.40 15.98
C ILE A 299 -0.02 -28.24 17.24
N ALA A 300 -1.35 -28.38 17.15
CA ALA A 300 -2.23 -28.27 18.31
C ALA A 300 -1.95 -29.37 19.33
N ALA A 301 -1.67 -30.59 18.86
CA ALA A 301 -1.27 -31.71 19.73
C ALA A 301 0.08 -31.48 20.44
N MET A 302 0.92 -30.60 19.93
CA MET A 302 2.19 -30.24 20.57
C MET A 302 2.00 -29.47 21.89
N LYS A 303 0.83 -28.87 22.11
CA LYS A 303 0.49 -28.08 23.32
C LYS A 303 1.57 -27.04 23.64
N LEU A 304 1.89 -26.19 22.68
CA LEU A 304 2.97 -25.21 22.82
C LEU A 304 2.72 -24.25 23.99
N ALA A 305 1.47 -23.81 24.17
CA ALA A 305 1.03 -22.92 25.24
C ALA A 305 1.95 -21.67 25.37
N LEU A 306 2.33 -21.08 24.24
CA LEU A 306 3.30 -19.98 24.18
C LEU A 306 2.83 -18.77 24.99
N ALA A 307 1.55 -18.43 24.91
CA ALA A 307 0.97 -17.32 25.66
C ALA A 307 1.05 -17.54 27.19
N ASP A 308 0.87 -18.79 27.67
CA ASP A 308 0.99 -19.12 29.09
C ASP A 308 2.44 -19.07 29.58
N LYS A 309 3.38 -19.50 28.72
CA LYS A 309 4.83 -19.35 28.99
C LYS A 309 5.24 -17.87 29.12
N VAL A 310 4.75 -17.02 28.24
CA VAL A 310 4.97 -15.57 28.33
C VAL A 310 4.33 -15.00 29.61
N ARG A 311 3.09 -15.42 29.92
CA ARG A 311 2.37 -14.97 31.14
C ARG A 311 3.10 -15.34 32.43
N ALA A 312 3.71 -16.50 32.44
CA ALA A 312 4.52 -17.00 33.56
C ALA A 312 5.97 -16.46 33.57
N ALA A 313 6.40 -15.71 32.54
CA ALA A 313 7.79 -15.34 32.31
C ALA A 313 8.76 -16.54 32.28
N ASP A 314 8.28 -17.69 31.77
CA ASP A 314 9.00 -18.96 31.69
C ASP A 314 9.98 -18.98 30.52
N GLN A 315 11.15 -18.39 30.70
CA GLN A 315 12.19 -18.28 29.69
C GLN A 315 12.66 -19.65 29.18
N ASP A 316 12.84 -20.60 30.06
CA ASP A 316 13.30 -21.95 29.72
C ASP A 316 12.24 -22.73 28.95
N GLY A 317 10.98 -22.66 29.42
CA GLY A 317 9.85 -23.27 28.74
C GLY A 317 9.64 -22.67 27.35
N LEU A 318 9.76 -21.35 27.22
CA LEU A 318 9.63 -20.67 25.90
C LEU A 318 10.79 -21.09 24.96
N SER A 319 12.03 -21.20 25.49
CA SER A 319 13.17 -21.67 24.74
C SER A 319 12.98 -23.09 24.19
N LYS A 320 12.53 -24.01 25.04
CA LYS A 320 12.24 -25.39 24.63
C LYS A 320 11.15 -25.47 23.56
N GLN A 321 10.08 -24.66 23.68
CA GLN A 321 9.03 -24.65 22.67
C GLN A 321 9.51 -24.03 21.36
N ALA A 322 10.33 -22.95 21.40
CA ALA A 322 10.92 -22.37 20.21
C ALA A 322 11.80 -23.41 19.46
N GLU A 323 12.64 -24.15 20.16
CA GLU A 323 13.46 -25.23 19.58
C GLU A 323 12.60 -26.32 18.94
N ARG A 324 11.53 -26.75 19.60
CA ARG A 324 10.60 -27.75 19.04
C ARG A 324 9.93 -27.26 17.77
N VAL A 325 9.42 -26.00 17.75
CA VAL A 325 8.82 -25.40 16.55
C VAL A 325 9.86 -25.31 15.44
N LEU A 326 11.04 -24.79 15.70
CA LEU A 326 12.09 -24.67 14.69
C LEU A 326 12.53 -26.03 14.11
N ALA A 327 12.55 -27.09 14.96
CA ALA A 327 12.80 -28.45 14.48
C ALA A 327 11.71 -28.95 13.53
N VAL A 328 10.44 -28.72 13.85
CA VAL A 328 9.30 -29.04 12.98
C VAL A 328 9.38 -28.26 11.67
N LEU A 329 9.69 -26.97 11.72
CA LEU A 329 9.79 -26.13 10.52
C LEU A 329 10.91 -26.56 9.59
N LYS A 330 11.95 -27.23 10.07
CA LYS A 330 13.04 -27.79 9.26
C LYS A 330 12.68 -29.12 8.59
N SER A 331 11.62 -29.79 9.04
CA SER A 331 11.18 -31.07 8.49
C SER A 331 10.07 -30.89 7.45
N GLU A 332 9.73 -32.00 6.75
CA GLU A 332 8.53 -32.05 5.88
C GLU A 332 7.27 -31.74 6.70
N PRO A 333 6.29 -31.04 6.11
CA PRO A 333 6.23 -30.48 4.76
C PRO A 333 6.76 -29.05 4.64
N PHE A 334 7.30 -28.48 5.73
CA PHE A 334 7.75 -27.07 5.75
C PHE A 334 9.08 -26.88 5.02
N ASN A 335 10.11 -27.69 5.31
CA ASN A 335 11.46 -27.62 4.72
C ASN A 335 12.09 -26.21 4.78
N ILE A 336 11.89 -25.48 5.87
CA ILE A 336 12.43 -24.14 6.09
C ILE A 336 13.90 -24.27 6.54
N LYS A 337 14.81 -23.56 5.84
CA LYS A 337 16.26 -23.59 6.08
C LYS A 337 16.70 -22.64 7.19
#